data_1ba3785de8862bbb148f0deb143e03ea
#
_entry.id   1ba3785de8862bbb148f0deb143e03ea
#
_cell.length_a   1.000
_cell.length_b   1.000
_cell.length_c   1.000
_cell.angle_alpha   90.00
_cell.angle_beta   90.00
_cell.angle_gamma   90.00
#
_symmetry.space_group_name_H-M   'P 1'
#
loop_
_entity.id
_entity.type
_entity.pdbx_description
1 polymer ?
#
loop_
_entity_poly.entity_id
_entity_poly.type
_entity_poly.pdbx_seq_one_letter_code
_entity_poly.pdbx_strand_id
1 'polypeptide(L)'
;MSKLSRRSVLRGSIGLTAAGTLARPFIANAAATTVSVWWPQGFIREEDVGFRAVVAEYEKASGNKIDHTLIPFAPLMQKIVGALTTGDVPDVMSHDTAPNTVIPQNAWNDKLLDLSDVVETQKSQYHPTAILASQYYNKVTKKRSFYYAPFKTNVVPFHIWNSLVEKAGYKLADAPKTWDAFWDFFKPMQKKLRDKGMRGVYALGLQPTTTGPADGNAMFHYFLIAYGGNGIVTKDGKPQLDDPQVKEAVIKALTYITTAFKEGYVPPGALSWNDADDNNAFHAKQMIAYIDGTISPEVALYHKKEEYDDIVTMGLPLDNAGKQIPAQLAVIGPFVPKGAKNVEGAKDFLKYLIQPKVTNEYLKAGLGRWLPAMPDLVKSDPFWLDPKDPHVAAYAREGLVDPTVPNYPVFNPGYSEANSQQIWGTAEADVIREGMTPQAAAEKALKRIGQILTKYPIVQS
;
A
#
# COMPACT_ATOMS: atom_id res chain seq x y z
N MET A 1 -37.04 70.49 -5.39
CA MET A 1 -37.76 69.38 -6.05
C MET A 1 -37.27 69.27 -7.47
N SER A 2 -36.40 68.39 -7.79
CA SER A 2 -36.15 67.94 -9.17
C SER A 2 -35.59 66.50 -9.14
N LYS A 3 -36.26 65.61 -9.83
CA LYS A 3 -35.99 64.18 -9.97
C LYS A 3 -34.74 64.00 -10.82
N LEU A 4 -33.70 63.38 -10.28
CA LEU A 4 -32.56 62.91 -11.06
C LEU A 4 -32.88 61.57 -11.68
N SER A 5 -32.78 61.53 -13.00
CA SER A 5 -33.04 60.41 -13.88
C SER A 5 -31.89 59.42 -13.91
N ARG A 6 -32.20 58.10 -14.04
CA ARG A 6 -31.29 56.94 -14.08
C ARG A 6 -30.38 56.83 -15.33
N ARG A 7 -30.12 57.92 -16.08
CA ARG A 7 -29.43 57.89 -17.39
C ARG A 7 -28.09 58.61 -17.49
N SER A 8 -27.49 59.07 -16.40
CA SER A 8 -26.25 59.87 -16.45
C SER A 8 -24.99 59.27 -15.78
N VAL A 9 -24.90 57.93 -15.65
CA VAL A 9 -23.69 57.26 -15.12
C VAL A 9 -23.09 56.28 -16.14
N LEU A 10 -23.08 56.68 -17.39
CA LEU A 10 -22.37 55.90 -18.43
C LEU A 10 -21.61 56.86 -19.35
N ARG A 11 -20.44 57.36 -18.88
CA ARG A 11 -19.36 57.84 -19.75
C ARG A 11 -18.17 58.30 -18.89
N GLY A 12 -17.07 57.52 -19.00
CA GLY A 12 -15.73 57.98 -18.55
C GLY A 12 -15.02 56.94 -17.72
N SER A 13 -14.23 56.08 -18.37
CA SER A 13 -12.77 56.02 -18.16
C SER A 13 -12.19 54.82 -18.90
N ILE A 14 -11.41 55.13 -19.90
CA ILE A 14 -10.53 54.24 -20.62
C ILE A 14 -9.21 54.16 -19.82
N GLY A 15 -8.65 52.96 -19.70
CA GLY A 15 -7.21 52.70 -19.61
C GLY A 15 -6.66 52.44 -18.25
N LEU A 16 -6.37 51.16 -18.02
CA LEU A 16 -5.05 50.69 -17.58
C LEU A 16 -4.97 49.13 -17.70
N THR A 17 -4.19 48.69 -18.66
CA THR A 17 -3.76 47.30 -18.80
C THR A 17 -2.78 46.96 -17.67
N ALA A 18 -3.17 46.07 -16.79
CA ALA A 18 -2.25 45.33 -15.91
C ALA A 18 -2.46 43.87 -16.17
N ALA A 19 -1.44 43.21 -16.74
CA ALA A 19 -1.35 41.77 -16.89
C ALA A 19 -1.25 41.14 -15.49
N GLY A 20 -2.39 40.72 -14.95
CA GLY A 20 -2.48 39.87 -13.78
C GLY A 20 -2.81 38.46 -14.25
N THR A 21 -2.00 37.49 -13.91
CA THR A 21 -2.26 36.07 -14.05
C THR A 21 -3.66 35.76 -13.51
N LEU A 22 -4.58 35.46 -14.42
CA LEU A 22 -5.94 35.05 -14.08
C LEU A 22 -5.91 33.69 -13.39
N ALA A 23 -5.84 33.70 -12.04
CA ALA A 23 -6.41 32.61 -11.29
C ALA A 23 -7.85 32.46 -11.76
N ARG A 24 -8.19 31.36 -12.44
CA ARG A 24 -9.57 31.06 -12.81
C ARG A 24 -10.40 31.04 -11.54
N PRO A 25 -11.43 31.85 -11.37
CA PRO A 25 -12.32 31.74 -10.25
C PRO A 25 -12.98 30.34 -10.33
N PHE A 26 -12.82 29.56 -9.28
CA PHE A 26 -13.61 28.35 -9.08
C PHE A 26 -15.08 28.80 -9.02
N ILE A 27 -15.88 28.43 -10.01
CA ILE A 27 -17.30 28.76 -10.02
C ILE A 27 -17.95 27.91 -8.94
N ALA A 28 -18.27 28.52 -7.80
CA ALA A 28 -19.06 27.88 -6.77
C ALA A 28 -20.38 27.37 -7.38
N ASN A 29 -20.55 26.05 -7.38
CA ASN A 29 -21.72 25.39 -7.92
C ASN A 29 -22.95 25.69 -7.02
N ALA A 30 -24.09 25.87 -7.62
CA ALA A 30 -25.30 26.46 -7.03
C ALA A 30 -26.12 25.54 -6.12
N ALA A 31 -25.49 24.90 -5.17
CA ALA A 31 -25.97 24.37 -3.88
C ALA A 31 -24.81 23.56 -3.27
N ALA A 32 -24.41 23.90 -2.06
CA ALA A 32 -23.44 23.10 -1.31
C ALA A 32 -23.95 21.66 -1.21
N THR A 33 -23.17 20.71 -1.73
CA THR A 33 -23.53 19.28 -1.71
C THR A 33 -22.76 18.56 -0.63
N THR A 34 -23.38 17.57 -0.01
CA THR A 34 -22.71 16.71 0.98
C THR A 34 -22.24 15.43 0.29
N VAL A 35 -20.97 15.07 0.52
CA VAL A 35 -20.34 13.83 0.05
C VAL A 35 -20.09 12.93 1.27
N SER A 36 -20.64 11.73 1.25
CA SER A 36 -20.41 10.74 2.31
C SER A 36 -19.13 9.94 2.05
N VAL A 37 -18.23 9.88 3.05
CA VAL A 37 -16.90 9.30 2.90
C VAL A 37 -16.61 8.30 4.02
N TRP A 38 -16.26 7.06 3.65
CA TRP A 38 -15.68 6.10 4.59
C TRP A 38 -14.17 6.03 4.38
N TRP A 39 -13.44 6.32 5.45
CA TRP A 39 -11.98 6.42 5.41
C TRP A 39 -11.37 5.57 6.51
N PRO A 40 -10.21 4.93 6.29
CA PRO A 40 -9.53 4.19 7.35
C PRO A 40 -9.07 5.13 8.46
N GLN A 41 -9.31 4.74 9.70
CA GLN A 41 -8.65 5.35 10.85
C GLN A 41 -7.14 5.14 10.70
N GLY A 42 -6.37 6.19 10.93
CA GLY A 42 -4.91 6.15 10.84
C GLY A 42 -4.28 5.17 11.83
N PHE A 43 -3.15 4.59 11.45
CA PHE A 43 -2.33 3.79 12.36
C PHE A 43 -1.76 4.66 13.50
N ILE A 44 -1.46 5.91 13.18
CA ILE A 44 -1.09 6.96 14.13
C ILE A 44 -2.10 8.10 14.09
N ARG A 45 -2.23 8.82 15.20
CA ARG A 45 -3.18 9.95 15.34
C ARG A 45 -2.96 11.04 14.28
N GLU A 46 -1.72 11.26 13.91
CA GLU A 46 -1.29 12.28 12.96
C GLU A 46 -1.95 12.11 11.59
N GLU A 47 -2.19 10.88 11.13
CA GLU A 47 -2.91 10.62 9.88
C GLU A 47 -4.36 11.09 9.95
N ASP A 48 -5.04 10.85 11.08
CA ASP A 48 -6.42 11.30 11.30
C ASP A 48 -6.51 12.83 11.32
N VAL A 49 -5.54 13.48 11.97
CA VAL A 49 -5.45 14.95 12.03
C VAL A 49 -5.21 15.50 10.63
N GLY A 50 -4.30 14.91 9.87
CA GLY A 50 -4.01 15.28 8.49
C GLY A 50 -5.23 15.15 7.57
N PHE A 51 -5.98 14.05 7.68
CA PHE A 51 -7.19 13.86 6.89
C PHE A 51 -8.26 14.91 7.19
N ARG A 52 -8.52 15.19 8.49
CA ARG A 52 -9.48 16.24 8.87
C ARG A 52 -9.06 17.63 8.40
N ALA A 53 -7.75 17.93 8.38
CA ALA A 53 -7.23 19.19 7.85
C ALA A 53 -7.50 19.30 6.34
N VAL A 54 -7.24 18.26 5.57
CA VAL A 54 -7.55 18.22 4.12
C VAL A 54 -9.05 18.42 3.87
N VAL A 55 -9.91 17.75 4.65
CA VAL A 55 -11.38 17.92 4.55
C VAL A 55 -11.78 19.38 4.83
N ALA A 56 -11.27 19.97 5.90
CA ALA A 56 -11.60 21.36 6.26
C ALA A 56 -11.16 22.37 5.19
N GLU A 57 -9.99 22.18 4.59
CA GLU A 57 -9.50 23.02 3.50
C GLU A 57 -10.32 22.84 2.22
N TYR A 58 -10.69 21.61 1.88
CA TYR A 58 -11.60 21.34 0.76
C TYR A 58 -12.95 22.02 0.95
N GLU A 59 -13.58 21.86 2.11
CA GLU A 59 -14.86 22.49 2.42
C GLU A 59 -14.81 24.03 2.30
N LYS A 60 -13.70 24.63 2.79
CA LYS A 60 -13.46 26.06 2.70
C LYS A 60 -13.28 26.51 1.24
N ALA A 61 -12.57 25.73 0.44
CA ALA A 61 -12.26 26.08 -0.95
C ALA A 61 -13.45 25.87 -1.90
N SER A 62 -14.22 24.80 -1.71
CA SER A 62 -15.30 24.39 -2.62
C SER A 62 -16.70 24.87 -2.18
N GLY A 63 -16.90 25.10 -0.89
CA GLY A 63 -18.22 25.30 -0.28
C GLY A 63 -19.03 24.00 -0.09
N ASN A 64 -18.55 22.87 -0.59
CA ASN A 64 -19.15 21.54 -0.36
C ASN A 64 -18.91 21.06 1.07
N LYS A 65 -19.62 20.01 1.46
CA LYS A 65 -19.48 19.36 2.77
C LYS A 65 -19.04 17.90 2.62
N ILE A 66 -18.16 17.45 3.51
CA ILE A 66 -17.72 16.06 3.60
C ILE A 66 -18.23 15.45 4.89
N ASP A 67 -19.20 14.55 4.79
CA ASP A 67 -19.65 13.71 5.90
C ASP A 67 -18.76 12.47 5.96
N HIS A 68 -17.71 12.54 6.77
CA HIS A 68 -16.71 11.49 6.83
C HIS A 68 -16.77 10.67 8.12
N THR A 69 -16.54 9.37 7.99
CA THR A 69 -16.39 8.46 9.12
C THR A 69 -15.01 7.79 9.04
N LEU A 70 -14.19 7.99 10.09
CA LEU A 70 -12.94 7.26 10.28
C LEU A 70 -13.25 5.93 10.98
N ILE A 71 -12.93 4.82 10.33
CA ILE A 71 -13.30 3.47 10.77
C ILE A 71 -12.03 2.63 10.95
N PRO A 72 -11.90 1.88 12.05
CA PRO A 72 -10.75 0.99 12.25
C PRO A 72 -10.56 0.00 11.08
N PHE A 73 -9.31 -0.37 10.81
CA PHE A 73 -8.88 -1.07 9.60
C PHE A 73 -9.74 -2.31 9.27
N ALA A 74 -9.77 -3.33 10.13
CA ALA A 74 -10.48 -4.58 9.84
C ALA A 74 -12.02 -4.41 9.78
N PRO A 75 -12.70 -3.68 10.68
CA PRO A 75 -14.12 -3.36 10.56
C PRO A 75 -14.47 -2.61 9.27
N LEU A 76 -13.61 -1.70 8.79
CA LEU A 76 -13.86 -0.95 7.56
C LEU A 76 -13.91 -1.89 6.35
N MET A 77 -12.98 -2.84 6.22
CA MET A 77 -13.01 -3.80 5.11
C MET A 77 -14.30 -4.62 5.10
N GLN A 78 -14.73 -5.11 6.27
CA GLN A 78 -15.98 -5.86 6.39
C GLN A 78 -17.19 -5.01 5.97
N LYS A 79 -17.21 -3.74 6.39
CA LYS A 79 -18.27 -2.78 6.03
C LYS A 79 -18.28 -2.49 4.52
N ILE A 80 -17.10 -2.32 3.88
CA ILE A 80 -16.98 -2.12 2.43
C ILE A 80 -17.52 -3.34 1.67
N VAL A 81 -17.11 -4.55 2.05
CA VAL A 81 -17.61 -5.80 1.42
C VAL A 81 -19.12 -5.92 1.54
N GLY A 82 -19.68 -5.64 2.72
CA GLY A 82 -21.12 -5.62 2.95
C GLY A 82 -21.84 -4.62 2.06
N ALA A 83 -21.37 -3.38 2.01
CA ALA A 83 -21.96 -2.32 1.22
C ALA A 83 -21.91 -2.60 -0.29
N LEU A 84 -20.78 -3.08 -0.82
CA LEU A 84 -20.65 -3.47 -2.24
C LEU A 84 -21.53 -4.68 -2.60
N THR A 85 -21.92 -5.48 -1.61
CA THR A 85 -22.83 -6.62 -1.80
C THR A 85 -24.27 -6.18 -1.82
N THR A 86 -24.69 -5.34 -0.88
CA THR A 86 -26.08 -4.87 -0.73
C THR A 86 -26.44 -3.72 -1.67
N GLY A 87 -25.45 -2.94 -2.10
CA GLY A 87 -25.65 -1.71 -2.88
C GLY A 87 -25.93 -0.46 -2.03
N ASP A 88 -26.01 -0.57 -0.70
CA ASP A 88 -26.11 0.59 0.20
C ASP A 88 -24.70 1.12 0.50
N VAL A 89 -24.28 2.04 -0.34
CA VAL A 89 -22.89 2.53 -0.41
C VAL A 89 -22.81 4.02 -0.09
N PRO A 90 -21.69 4.52 0.50
CA PRO A 90 -21.39 5.94 0.55
C PRO A 90 -20.91 6.42 -0.82
N ASP A 91 -20.64 7.72 -0.94
CA ASP A 91 -20.15 8.30 -2.19
C ASP A 91 -18.68 7.98 -2.44
N VAL A 92 -17.85 7.92 -1.39
CA VAL A 92 -16.43 7.60 -1.48
C VAL A 92 -16.06 6.57 -0.43
N MET A 93 -15.26 5.59 -0.84
CA MET A 93 -14.63 4.60 0.05
C MET A 93 -13.13 4.60 -0.15
N SER A 94 -12.38 4.37 0.93
CA SER A 94 -10.95 4.11 0.89
C SER A 94 -10.58 2.99 1.87
N HIS A 95 -9.66 2.11 1.46
CA HIS A 95 -9.05 1.12 2.35
C HIS A 95 -7.70 0.69 1.77
N ASP A 96 -6.71 0.49 2.64
CA ASP A 96 -5.33 0.29 2.20
C ASP A 96 -5.11 -1.02 1.42
N THR A 97 -5.88 -2.06 1.71
CA THR A 97 -5.82 -3.33 0.97
C THR A 97 -6.85 -3.46 -0.16
N ALA A 98 -7.74 -2.48 -0.33
CA ALA A 98 -8.80 -2.56 -1.34
C ALA A 98 -8.28 -2.81 -2.78
N PRO A 99 -7.15 -2.19 -3.22
CA PRO A 99 -6.58 -2.44 -4.55
C PRO A 99 -6.16 -3.90 -4.79
N ASN A 100 -5.82 -4.63 -3.73
CA ASN A 100 -5.38 -6.02 -3.80
C ASN A 100 -6.48 -7.05 -3.47
N THR A 101 -7.66 -6.58 -3.04
CA THR A 101 -8.77 -7.45 -2.58
C THR A 101 -10.08 -7.16 -3.29
N VAL A 102 -10.75 -6.05 -2.97
CA VAL A 102 -12.13 -5.79 -3.42
C VAL A 102 -12.24 -5.01 -4.72
N ILE A 103 -11.34 -4.06 -5.00
CA ILE A 103 -11.41 -3.22 -6.20
C ILE A 103 -11.32 -4.05 -7.49
N PRO A 104 -10.37 -4.99 -7.66
CA PRO A 104 -10.22 -5.71 -8.93
C PRO A 104 -11.47 -6.49 -9.35
N GLN A 105 -12.10 -7.21 -8.42
CA GLN A 105 -13.31 -7.98 -8.69
C GLN A 105 -14.54 -7.09 -8.94
N ASN A 106 -14.65 -5.97 -8.20
CA ASN A 106 -15.77 -5.05 -8.37
C ASN A 106 -15.63 -4.20 -9.64
N ALA A 107 -14.40 -3.84 -10.05
CA ALA A 107 -14.11 -3.25 -11.36
C ALA A 107 -14.45 -4.24 -12.49
N TRP A 108 -14.00 -5.51 -12.39
CA TRP A 108 -14.34 -6.58 -13.32
C TRP A 108 -15.85 -6.72 -13.51
N ASN A 109 -16.63 -6.68 -12.42
CA ASN A 109 -18.07 -6.84 -12.42
C ASN A 109 -18.85 -5.52 -12.65
N ASP A 110 -18.18 -4.46 -13.07
CA ASP A 110 -18.79 -3.16 -13.39
C ASP A 110 -19.54 -2.52 -12.21
N LYS A 111 -19.08 -2.75 -10.97
CA LYS A 111 -19.68 -2.21 -9.74
C LYS A 111 -19.03 -0.91 -9.25
N LEU A 112 -17.94 -0.46 -9.88
CA LEU A 112 -17.24 0.78 -9.54
C LEU A 112 -17.36 1.77 -10.70
N LEU A 113 -17.25 3.06 -10.40
CA LEU A 113 -17.20 4.10 -11.41
C LEU A 113 -15.80 4.19 -12.03
N ASP A 114 -15.75 4.44 -13.31
CA ASP A 114 -14.53 4.83 -14.01
C ASP A 114 -14.13 6.24 -13.57
N LEU A 115 -12.93 6.37 -13.02
CA LEU A 115 -12.36 7.62 -12.50
C LEU A 115 -11.26 8.17 -13.42
N SER A 116 -11.24 7.77 -14.69
CA SER A 116 -10.24 8.24 -15.64
C SER A 116 -10.23 9.77 -15.76
N ASP A 117 -11.40 10.41 -15.73
CA ASP A 117 -11.54 11.88 -15.75
C ASP A 117 -10.99 12.57 -14.49
N VAL A 118 -10.92 11.86 -13.38
CA VAL A 118 -10.27 12.33 -12.14
C VAL A 118 -8.76 12.20 -12.29
N VAL A 119 -8.28 10.99 -12.64
CA VAL A 119 -6.85 10.65 -12.68
C VAL A 119 -6.11 11.42 -13.77
N GLU A 120 -6.73 11.60 -14.95
CA GLU A 120 -6.14 12.35 -16.08
C GLU A 120 -5.73 13.78 -15.68
N THR A 121 -6.36 14.40 -14.67
CA THR A 121 -6.00 15.75 -14.18
C THR A 121 -4.56 15.82 -13.65
N GLN A 122 -4.00 14.70 -13.17
CA GLN A 122 -2.66 14.62 -12.58
C GLN A 122 -1.81 13.50 -13.19
N LYS A 123 -2.26 12.84 -14.25
CA LYS A 123 -1.64 11.61 -14.79
C LYS A 123 -0.15 11.74 -15.09
N SER A 124 0.27 12.89 -15.62
CA SER A 124 1.68 13.16 -15.96
C SER A 124 2.60 13.24 -14.74
N GLN A 125 2.06 13.40 -13.54
CA GLN A 125 2.81 13.50 -12.29
C GLN A 125 3.10 12.13 -11.67
N TYR A 126 2.32 11.11 -12.03
CA TYR A 126 2.41 9.79 -11.41
C TYR A 126 3.60 8.96 -11.89
N HIS A 127 4.14 8.15 -10.99
CA HIS A 127 5.10 7.12 -11.34
C HIS A 127 4.48 6.13 -12.35
N PRO A 128 5.22 5.67 -13.39
CA PRO A 128 4.68 4.74 -14.39
C PRO A 128 4.09 3.46 -13.78
N THR A 129 4.72 2.88 -12.75
CA THR A 129 4.19 1.74 -12.01
C THR A 129 2.87 2.09 -11.30
N ALA A 130 2.70 3.32 -10.78
CA ALA A 130 1.46 3.74 -10.15
C ALA A 130 0.31 3.87 -11.16
N ILE A 131 0.57 4.36 -12.35
CA ILE A 131 -0.41 4.38 -13.45
C ILE A 131 -0.83 2.95 -13.81
N LEU A 132 0.13 2.05 -13.99
CA LEU A 132 -0.16 0.65 -14.29
C LEU A 132 -0.95 -0.03 -13.17
N ALA A 133 -0.54 0.17 -11.90
CA ALA A 133 -1.15 -0.43 -10.73
C ALA A 133 -2.59 0.03 -10.46
N SER A 134 -3.02 1.14 -11.06
CA SER A 134 -4.36 1.71 -10.83
C SER A 134 -5.39 1.33 -11.88
N GLN A 135 -5.00 0.60 -12.92
CA GLN A 135 -5.86 0.23 -14.04
C GLN A 135 -6.30 -1.22 -13.95
N TYR A 136 -7.60 -1.44 -13.83
CA TYR A 136 -8.19 -2.77 -13.80
C TYR A 136 -9.05 -3.03 -15.02
N TYR A 137 -9.14 -4.30 -15.42
CA TYR A 137 -9.97 -4.72 -16.54
C TYR A 137 -11.44 -4.85 -16.12
N ASN A 138 -12.33 -4.34 -16.95
CA ASN A 138 -13.77 -4.44 -16.79
C ASN A 138 -14.35 -5.35 -17.91
N LYS A 139 -15.03 -6.42 -17.53
CA LYS A 139 -15.57 -7.40 -18.48
C LYS A 139 -16.73 -6.88 -19.34
N VAL A 140 -17.44 -5.84 -18.87
CA VAL A 140 -18.59 -5.24 -19.57
C VAL A 140 -18.10 -4.29 -20.65
N THR A 141 -17.18 -3.37 -20.29
CA THR A 141 -16.61 -2.40 -21.23
C THR A 141 -15.46 -2.99 -22.06
N LYS A 142 -14.94 -4.16 -21.67
CA LYS A 142 -13.82 -4.87 -22.30
C LYS A 142 -12.54 -4.05 -22.40
N LYS A 143 -12.32 -3.15 -21.46
CA LYS A 143 -11.13 -2.28 -21.40
C LYS A 143 -10.60 -2.15 -19.97
N ARG A 144 -9.35 -1.67 -19.85
CA ARG A 144 -8.77 -1.24 -18.58
C ARG A 144 -9.06 0.24 -18.37
N SER A 145 -9.43 0.60 -17.14
CA SER A 145 -9.68 1.98 -16.73
C SER A 145 -9.25 2.17 -15.27
N PHE A 146 -9.20 3.42 -14.82
CA PHE A 146 -8.92 3.75 -13.44
C PHE A 146 -10.19 3.58 -12.58
N TYR A 147 -10.13 2.71 -11.57
CA TYR A 147 -11.27 2.46 -10.67
C TYR A 147 -11.01 2.95 -9.25
N TYR A 148 -9.90 3.61 -9.01
CA TYR A 148 -9.61 4.42 -7.84
C TYR A 148 -8.65 5.55 -8.24
N ALA A 149 -8.62 6.60 -7.43
CA ALA A 149 -7.68 7.71 -7.61
C ALA A 149 -6.37 7.39 -6.89
N PRO A 150 -5.23 7.21 -7.57
CA PRO A 150 -3.95 6.96 -6.91
C PRO A 150 -3.62 8.09 -5.95
N PHE A 151 -3.43 7.79 -4.67
CA PHE A 151 -3.24 8.81 -3.66
C PHE A 151 -1.94 8.62 -2.87
N LYS A 152 -1.72 7.41 -2.39
CA LYS A 152 -0.55 7.03 -1.61
C LYS A 152 0.01 5.69 -2.08
N THR A 153 1.28 5.44 -1.79
CA THR A 153 1.95 4.19 -2.13
C THR A 153 2.72 3.64 -0.94
N ASN A 154 3.04 2.36 -0.99
CA ASN A 154 4.01 1.75 -0.10
C ASN A 154 4.82 0.65 -0.79
N VAL A 155 5.96 0.37 -0.20
CA VAL A 155 6.81 -0.80 -0.38
C VAL A 155 7.02 -1.46 0.98
N VAL A 156 7.81 -2.51 1.06
CA VAL A 156 7.99 -3.33 2.28
C VAL A 156 9.47 -3.33 2.68
N PRO A 157 9.93 -2.32 3.43
CA PRO A 157 11.31 -2.24 3.89
C PRO A 157 11.62 -3.26 5.00
N PHE A 158 12.91 -3.44 5.29
CA PHE A 158 13.39 -4.10 6.49
C PHE A 158 13.40 -3.18 7.69
N HIS A 159 13.01 -3.73 8.84
CA HIS A 159 13.05 -3.09 10.16
C HIS A 159 13.88 -3.95 11.09
N ILE A 160 14.90 -3.34 11.72
CA ILE A 160 15.89 -4.07 12.51
C ILE A 160 16.16 -3.32 13.80
N TRP A 161 16.09 -4.00 14.94
CA TRP A 161 16.55 -3.46 16.22
C TRP A 161 18.09 -3.51 16.30
N ASN A 162 18.76 -2.37 16.13
CA ASN A 162 20.22 -2.29 16.16
C ASN A 162 20.78 -2.70 17.52
N SER A 163 20.13 -2.29 18.61
CA SER A 163 20.53 -2.69 19.97
C SER A 163 20.52 -4.19 20.21
N LEU A 164 19.62 -4.95 19.56
CA LEU A 164 19.63 -6.41 19.64
C LEU A 164 20.79 -7.02 18.88
N VAL A 165 21.12 -6.48 17.70
CA VAL A 165 22.29 -6.89 16.89
C VAL A 165 23.58 -6.66 17.67
N GLU A 166 23.77 -5.47 18.22
CA GLU A 166 24.95 -5.11 19.02
C GLU A 166 25.05 -5.93 20.31
N LYS A 167 23.93 -6.11 21.01
CA LYS A 167 23.89 -6.94 22.23
C LYS A 167 24.20 -8.40 21.93
N ALA A 168 23.89 -8.91 20.74
CA ALA A 168 24.32 -10.23 20.31
C ALA A 168 25.82 -10.30 19.98
N GLY A 169 26.52 -9.15 19.90
CA GLY A 169 27.95 -9.04 19.58
C GLY A 169 28.23 -8.98 18.08
N TYR A 170 27.28 -8.50 17.30
CA TYR A 170 27.40 -8.29 15.84
C TYR A 170 27.33 -6.80 15.50
N LYS A 171 27.67 -6.46 14.28
CA LYS A 171 27.47 -5.13 13.69
C LYS A 171 26.61 -5.29 12.45
N LEU A 172 25.58 -4.49 12.28
CA LEU A 172 24.71 -4.57 11.10
C LEU A 172 25.46 -4.26 9.80
N ALA A 173 26.53 -3.46 9.88
CA ALA A 173 27.42 -3.19 8.73
C ALA A 173 28.12 -4.44 8.17
N ASP A 174 28.22 -5.52 8.94
CA ASP A 174 28.82 -6.79 8.53
C ASP A 174 27.78 -7.74 7.88
N ALA A 175 26.50 -7.31 7.78
CA ALA A 175 25.46 -8.15 7.19
C ALA A 175 25.75 -8.43 5.71
N PRO A 176 25.58 -9.69 5.27
CA PRO A 176 25.68 -10.06 3.86
C PRO A 176 24.66 -9.29 3.02
N LYS A 177 24.96 -9.09 1.73
CA LYS A 177 24.13 -8.28 0.83
C LYS A 177 23.13 -9.10 0.02
N THR A 178 23.18 -10.44 0.06
CA THR A 178 22.29 -11.30 -0.71
C THR A 178 21.17 -11.87 0.15
N TRP A 179 20.01 -12.14 -0.45
CA TRP A 179 18.74 -12.43 0.22
C TRP A 179 18.85 -13.48 1.33
N ASP A 180 19.23 -14.71 1.01
CA ASP A 180 19.27 -15.78 2.00
C ASP A 180 20.32 -15.50 3.09
N ALA A 181 21.51 -15.08 2.68
CA ALA A 181 22.59 -14.80 3.62
C ALA A 181 22.27 -13.62 4.55
N PHE A 182 21.51 -12.63 4.07
CA PHE A 182 21.03 -11.51 4.87
C PHE A 182 20.07 -11.99 5.96
N TRP A 183 19.07 -12.79 5.63
CA TRP A 183 18.16 -13.36 6.61
C TRP A 183 18.87 -14.30 7.59
N ASP A 184 19.79 -15.13 7.09
CA ASP A 184 20.55 -16.09 7.91
C ASP A 184 21.50 -15.40 8.89
N PHE A 185 21.93 -14.17 8.61
CA PHE A 185 22.81 -13.38 9.49
C PHE A 185 22.22 -13.19 10.89
N PHE A 186 20.91 -13.08 11.02
CA PHE A 186 20.24 -12.88 12.30
C PHE A 186 20.07 -14.17 13.11
N LYS A 187 20.06 -15.35 12.48
CA LYS A 187 19.78 -16.64 13.14
C LYS A 187 20.71 -16.93 14.33
N PRO A 188 22.04 -16.82 14.20
CA PRO A 188 22.95 -17.09 15.33
C PRO A 188 22.82 -16.09 16.48
N MET A 189 22.31 -14.90 16.23
CA MET A 189 22.11 -13.87 17.26
C MET A 189 21.05 -14.28 18.28
N GLN A 190 20.02 -15.01 17.87
CA GLN A 190 18.97 -15.51 18.76
C GLN A 190 19.56 -16.31 19.92
N LYS A 191 20.47 -17.25 19.64
CA LYS A 191 21.11 -18.04 20.70
C LYS A 191 21.90 -17.14 21.66
N LYS A 192 22.71 -16.22 21.11
CA LYS A 192 23.54 -15.31 21.94
C LYS A 192 22.70 -14.39 22.83
N LEU A 193 21.54 -13.93 22.35
CA LEU A 193 20.61 -13.11 23.13
C LEU A 193 19.94 -13.95 24.24
N ARG A 194 19.55 -15.19 23.92
CA ARG A 194 18.97 -16.12 24.90
C ARG A 194 19.98 -16.51 25.99
N ASP A 195 21.23 -16.70 25.64
CA ASP A 195 22.33 -16.95 26.61
C ASP A 195 22.54 -15.75 27.55
N LYS A 196 22.16 -14.53 27.12
CA LYS A 196 22.15 -13.30 27.94
C LYS A 196 20.83 -13.07 28.68
N GLY A 197 19.94 -14.06 28.75
CA GLY A 197 18.67 -14.00 29.49
C GLY A 197 17.46 -13.49 28.68
N MET A 198 17.62 -13.11 27.42
CA MET A 198 16.54 -12.61 26.56
C MET A 198 15.80 -13.77 25.86
N ARG A 199 15.12 -14.61 26.64
CA ARG A 199 14.52 -15.87 26.17
C ARG A 199 13.39 -15.70 25.15
N GLY A 200 12.68 -14.54 25.19
CA GLY A 200 11.55 -14.24 24.31
C GLY A 200 11.94 -13.65 22.95
N VAL A 201 13.25 -13.54 22.63
CA VAL A 201 13.70 -12.99 21.35
C VAL A 201 13.87 -14.09 20.32
N TYR A 202 13.38 -13.81 19.12
CA TYR A 202 13.50 -14.62 17.90
C TYR A 202 14.31 -13.86 16.85
N ALA A 203 14.94 -14.59 15.95
CA ALA A 203 15.77 -13.97 14.93
C ALA A 203 14.94 -13.22 13.88
N LEU A 204 13.85 -13.83 13.43
CA LEU A 204 13.15 -13.45 12.21
C LEU A 204 11.66 -13.20 12.48
N GLY A 205 11.17 -12.08 11.98
CA GLY A 205 9.74 -11.76 11.97
C GLY A 205 9.09 -12.17 10.65
N LEU A 206 9.04 -13.47 10.39
CA LEU A 206 8.30 -14.02 9.25
C LEU A 206 6.86 -14.30 9.66
N GLN A 207 5.94 -14.19 8.72
CA GLN A 207 4.49 -14.27 8.99
C GLN A 207 3.82 -15.40 8.19
N PRO A 208 4.08 -16.67 8.50
CA PRO A 208 3.38 -17.80 7.86
C PRO A 208 1.95 -17.92 8.40
N THR A 209 1.13 -16.90 8.16
CA THR A 209 -0.20 -16.74 8.76
C THR A 209 -1.33 -16.94 7.76
N THR A 210 -2.48 -17.40 8.26
CA THR A 210 -3.74 -17.47 7.50
C THR A 210 -4.74 -16.38 7.89
N THR A 211 -4.36 -15.45 8.77
CA THR A 211 -5.24 -14.41 9.33
C THR A 211 -4.76 -12.98 9.09
N GLY A 212 -3.53 -12.79 8.59
CA GLY A 212 -2.95 -11.51 8.18
C GLY A 212 -2.85 -11.40 6.65
N PRO A 213 -3.93 -10.99 5.95
CA PRO A 213 -3.97 -11.02 4.49
C PRO A 213 -3.05 -10.01 3.80
N ALA A 214 -2.68 -8.92 4.48
CA ALA A 214 -1.79 -7.93 3.91
C ALA A 214 -0.33 -8.38 4.01
N ASP A 215 0.16 -8.56 5.22
CA ASP A 215 1.59 -8.72 5.49
C ASP A 215 2.10 -10.12 5.16
N GLY A 216 1.33 -11.18 5.48
CA GLY A 216 1.67 -12.54 5.11
C GLY A 216 1.77 -12.75 3.59
N ASN A 217 0.82 -12.21 2.81
CA ASN A 217 0.90 -12.27 1.35
C ASN A 217 2.06 -11.43 0.80
N ALA A 218 2.28 -10.21 1.34
CA ALA A 218 3.38 -9.35 0.91
C ALA A 218 4.74 -10.02 1.17
N MET A 219 4.96 -10.53 2.38
CA MET A 219 6.18 -11.26 2.73
C MET A 219 6.44 -12.42 1.76
N PHE A 220 5.45 -13.28 1.52
CA PHE A 220 5.61 -14.40 0.60
C PHE A 220 5.98 -13.94 -0.82
N HIS A 221 5.35 -12.87 -1.31
CA HIS A 221 5.67 -12.31 -2.63
C HIS A 221 7.10 -11.78 -2.72
N TYR A 222 7.65 -11.20 -1.66
CA TYR A 222 9.04 -10.75 -1.67
C TYR A 222 10.02 -11.91 -1.74
N PHE A 223 9.77 -13.01 -1.01
CA PHE A 223 10.54 -14.24 -1.18
C PHE A 223 10.41 -14.80 -2.60
N LEU A 224 9.20 -14.81 -3.16
CA LEU A 224 8.96 -15.26 -4.52
C LEU A 224 9.75 -14.44 -5.54
N ILE A 225 9.73 -13.09 -5.43
CA ILE A 225 10.47 -12.18 -6.30
C ILE A 225 11.98 -12.37 -6.14
N ALA A 226 12.47 -12.50 -4.91
CA ALA A 226 13.87 -12.71 -4.61
C ALA A 226 14.41 -14.02 -5.22
N TYR A 227 13.57 -15.03 -5.35
CA TYR A 227 13.90 -16.29 -6.02
C TYR A 227 13.59 -16.31 -7.52
N GLY A 228 13.23 -15.16 -8.11
CA GLY A 228 13.00 -15.03 -9.55
C GLY A 228 11.62 -15.48 -10.03
N GLY A 229 10.67 -15.71 -9.11
CA GLY A 229 9.32 -16.20 -9.44
C GLY A 229 8.30 -15.10 -9.76
N ASN A 230 8.73 -13.88 -10.07
CA ASN A 230 7.83 -12.75 -10.39
C ASN A 230 7.18 -12.91 -11.77
N GLY A 231 6.38 -13.94 -11.97
CA GLY A 231 5.76 -14.26 -13.25
C GLY A 231 4.52 -15.12 -13.14
N ILE A 232 3.95 -15.29 -11.96
CA ILE A 232 2.72 -16.09 -11.76
C ILE A 232 1.59 -15.64 -12.69
N VAL A 233 1.46 -14.32 -12.88
CA VAL A 233 0.53 -13.71 -13.83
C VAL A 233 1.31 -12.78 -14.73
N THR A 234 1.21 -12.99 -16.06
CA THR A 234 1.84 -12.12 -17.04
C THR A 234 1.17 -10.76 -17.11
N LYS A 235 1.83 -9.78 -17.73
CA LYS A 235 1.28 -8.42 -17.90
C LYS A 235 -0.02 -8.40 -18.72
N ASP A 236 -0.25 -9.40 -19.58
CA ASP A 236 -1.47 -9.60 -20.34
C ASP A 236 -2.55 -10.44 -19.58
N GLY A 237 -2.31 -10.74 -18.32
CA GLY A 237 -3.27 -11.37 -17.42
C GLY A 237 -3.33 -12.90 -17.51
N LYS A 238 -2.41 -13.54 -18.23
CA LYS A 238 -2.36 -15.00 -18.36
C LYS A 238 -1.62 -15.64 -17.20
N PRO A 239 -2.10 -16.77 -16.67
CA PRO A 239 -1.37 -17.54 -15.67
C PRO A 239 -0.14 -18.24 -16.28
N GLN A 240 0.99 -18.22 -15.56
CA GLN A 240 2.22 -18.96 -15.88
C GLN A 240 2.56 -19.98 -14.80
N LEU A 241 1.59 -20.75 -14.36
CA LEU A 241 1.71 -21.64 -13.20
C LEU A 241 2.55 -22.89 -13.48
N ASP A 242 2.75 -23.23 -14.76
CA ASP A 242 3.56 -24.36 -15.19
C ASP A 242 5.02 -24.01 -15.51
N ASP A 243 5.35 -22.71 -15.45
CA ASP A 243 6.72 -22.23 -15.65
C ASP A 243 7.65 -22.83 -14.58
N PRO A 244 8.76 -23.51 -14.98
CA PRO A 244 9.68 -24.14 -14.04
C PRO A 244 10.31 -23.17 -13.05
N GLN A 245 10.62 -21.93 -13.47
CA GLN A 245 11.20 -20.90 -12.62
C GLN A 245 10.21 -20.43 -11.56
N VAL A 246 8.93 -20.26 -11.94
CA VAL A 246 7.85 -19.92 -11.00
C VAL A 246 7.68 -21.03 -9.96
N LYS A 247 7.60 -22.30 -10.40
CA LYS A 247 7.46 -23.46 -9.50
C LYS A 247 8.64 -23.56 -8.54
N GLU A 248 9.85 -23.43 -9.03
CA GLU A 248 11.07 -23.50 -8.21
C GLU A 248 11.10 -22.36 -7.17
N ALA A 249 10.77 -21.14 -7.57
CA ALA A 249 10.72 -19.99 -6.66
C ALA A 249 9.69 -20.17 -5.55
N VAL A 250 8.49 -20.67 -5.88
CA VAL A 250 7.45 -20.99 -4.87
C VAL A 250 7.93 -22.04 -3.89
N ILE A 251 8.56 -23.12 -4.39
CA ILE A 251 9.11 -24.19 -3.53
C ILE A 251 10.20 -23.64 -2.62
N LYS A 252 11.13 -22.81 -3.13
CA LYS A 252 12.18 -22.16 -2.34
C LYS A 252 11.61 -21.25 -1.26
N ALA A 253 10.62 -20.41 -1.60
CA ALA A 253 9.96 -19.53 -0.65
C ALA A 253 9.30 -20.31 0.49
N LEU A 254 8.48 -21.32 0.17
CA LEU A 254 7.88 -22.21 1.16
C LEU A 254 8.93 -22.92 2.00
N THR A 255 10.01 -23.43 1.38
CA THR A 255 11.07 -24.13 2.09
C THR A 255 11.75 -23.22 3.10
N TYR A 256 12.16 -22.02 2.68
CA TYR A 256 12.86 -21.08 3.57
C TYR A 256 12.00 -20.69 4.77
N ILE A 257 10.79 -20.18 4.51
CA ILE A 257 9.90 -19.65 5.53
C ILE A 257 9.49 -20.73 6.52
N THR A 258 9.08 -21.91 6.02
CA THR A 258 8.61 -22.99 6.90
C THR A 258 9.73 -23.68 7.65
N THR A 259 10.94 -23.75 7.09
CA THR A 259 12.15 -24.26 7.79
C THR A 259 12.54 -23.32 8.91
N ALA A 260 12.61 -22.01 8.65
CA ALA A 260 12.93 -21.02 9.68
C ALA A 260 11.92 -21.06 10.85
N PHE A 261 10.65 -21.30 10.56
CA PHE A 261 9.62 -21.47 11.60
C PHE A 261 9.85 -22.78 12.39
N LYS A 262 10.00 -23.92 11.72
CA LYS A 262 10.21 -25.24 12.35
C LYS A 262 11.48 -25.31 13.20
N GLU A 263 12.51 -24.60 12.79
CA GLU A 263 13.78 -24.49 13.54
C GLU A 263 13.69 -23.51 14.73
N GLY A 264 12.55 -22.81 14.90
CA GLY A 264 12.30 -21.93 16.03
C GLY A 264 12.97 -20.56 15.94
N TYR A 265 13.27 -20.07 14.74
CA TYR A 265 13.77 -18.71 14.49
C TYR A 265 12.66 -17.66 14.38
N VAL A 266 11.43 -18.11 14.23
CA VAL A 266 10.24 -17.28 14.10
C VAL A 266 9.37 -17.43 15.37
N PRO A 267 8.73 -16.36 15.88
CA PRO A 267 7.80 -16.48 17.01
C PRO A 267 6.70 -17.51 16.72
N PRO A 268 6.39 -18.43 17.65
CA PRO A 268 5.40 -19.48 17.39
C PRO A 268 3.98 -18.91 17.18
N GLY A 269 3.68 -17.71 17.71
CA GLY A 269 2.42 -17.00 17.50
C GLY A 269 2.20 -16.53 16.05
N ALA A 270 3.26 -16.45 15.25
CA ALA A 270 3.20 -15.94 13.87
C ALA A 270 2.21 -16.69 12.96
N LEU A 271 1.89 -17.95 13.25
CA LEU A 271 0.88 -18.74 12.53
C LEU A 271 -0.56 -18.22 12.66
N SER A 272 -0.81 -17.30 13.60
CA SER A 272 -2.14 -16.75 13.87
C SER A 272 -2.15 -15.22 13.95
N TRP A 273 -1.06 -14.56 13.59
CA TRP A 273 -0.97 -13.11 13.58
C TRP A 273 -1.95 -12.50 12.55
N ASN A 274 -2.63 -11.45 12.96
CA ASN A 274 -3.27 -10.51 12.05
C ASN A 274 -2.28 -9.40 11.64
N ASP A 275 -2.70 -8.50 10.76
CA ASP A 275 -1.85 -7.45 10.19
C ASP A 275 -1.33 -6.38 11.21
N ALA A 276 -1.60 -6.50 12.49
CA ALA A 276 -1.07 -5.63 13.55
C ALA A 276 -0.21 -6.37 14.59
N ASP A 277 -0.25 -7.70 14.60
CA ASP A 277 0.41 -8.49 15.64
C ASP A 277 1.93 -8.52 15.47
N ASP A 278 2.43 -8.48 14.25
CA ASP A 278 3.86 -8.38 13.95
C ASP A 278 4.45 -7.04 14.42
N ASN A 279 3.75 -5.92 14.17
CA ASN A 279 4.15 -4.61 14.69
C ASN A 279 4.23 -4.64 16.22
N ASN A 280 3.23 -5.24 16.89
CA ASN A 280 3.23 -5.39 18.35
C ASN A 280 4.39 -6.27 18.83
N ALA A 281 4.66 -7.38 18.16
CA ALA A 281 5.77 -8.26 18.47
C ALA A 281 7.13 -7.57 18.26
N PHE A 282 7.27 -6.77 17.19
CA PHE A 282 8.48 -5.99 16.94
C PHE A 282 8.70 -4.91 18.00
N HIS A 283 7.67 -4.13 18.32
CA HIS A 283 7.76 -3.13 19.39
C HIS A 283 8.09 -3.74 20.78
N ALA A 284 7.62 -4.96 21.02
CA ALA A 284 8.00 -5.71 22.22
C ALA A 284 9.41 -6.32 22.16
N LYS A 285 10.20 -6.03 21.12
CA LYS A 285 11.53 -6.58 20.84
C LYS A 285 11.56 -8.12 20.84
N GLN A 286 10.46 -8.75 20.35
CA GLN A 286 10.40 -10.19 20.20
C GLN A 286 11.08 -10.70 18.92
N MET A 287 11.44 -9.80 18.01
CA MET A 287 12.13 -10.11 16.75
C MET A 287 13.32 -9.18 16.56
N ILE A 288 14.40 -9.70 15.96
CA ILE A 288 15.57 -8.86 15.64
C ILE A 288 15.31 -8.09 14.34
N ALA A 289 14.84 -8.77 13.32
CA ALA A 289 14.58 -8.22 11.98
C ALA A 289 13.29 -8.78 11.40
N TYR A 290 12.57 -7.94 10.66
CA TYR A 290 11.40 -8.33 9.87
C TYR A 290 11.18 -7.36 8.70
N ILE A 291 10.24 -7.67 7.83
CA ILE A 291 9.75 -6.79 6.78
C ILE A 291 8.28 -6.50 7.03
N ASP A 292 7.89 -5.25 6.82
CA ASP A 292 6.50 -4.80 6.97
C ASP A 292 6.15 -3.74 5.92
N GLY A 293 4.88 -3.67 5.58
CA GLY A 293 4.37 -2.68 4.63
C GLY A 293 4.33 -1.28 5.23
N THR A 294 5.21 -0.40 4.81
CA THR A 294 5.41 0.97 5.32
C THR A 294 6.47 1.07 6.43
N ILE A 295 6.65 2.27 6.95
CA ILE A 295 7.44 2.52 8.17
C ILE A 295 6.54 2.65 9.42
N SER A 296 5.50 1.81 9.49
CA SER A 296 4.58 1.77 10.64
C SER A 296 5.29 1.59 11.98
N PRO A 297 6.29 0.69 12.07
CA PRO A 297 7.00 0.47 13.33
C PRO A 297 7.69 1.72 13.86
N GLU A 298 8.34 2.47 12.96
CA GLU A 298 9.06 3.68 13.30
C GLU A 298 8.12 4.81 13.70
N VAL A 299 7.11 5.11 12.87
CA VAL A 299 6.22 6.25 13.17
C VAL A 299 5.42 6.07 14.44
N ALA A 300 5.11 4.84 14.85
CA ALA A 300 4.49 4.56 16.15
C ALA A 300 5.40 4.93 17.33
N LEU A 301 6.69 4.95 17.12
CA LEU A 301 7.70 5.30 18.11
C LEU A 301 8.28 6.72 17.93
N TYR A 302 7.76 7.50 16.99
CA TYR A 302 8.28 8.82 16.63
C TYR A 302 8.51 9.74 17.85
N HIS A 303 7.62 9.71 18.84
CA HIS A 303 7.73 10.49 20.07
C HIS A 303 8.61 9.84 21.16
N LYS A 304 9.13 8.63 20.89
CA LYS A 304 10.06 7.89 21.76
C LYS A 304 11.43 7.84 21.10
N LYS A 305 12.12 8.98 21.11
CA LYS A 305 13.32 9.21 20.32
C LYS A 305 14.39 8.12 20.42
N GLU A 306 14.63 7.59 21.61
CA GLU A 306 15.62 6.54 21.85
C GLU A 306 15.24 5.25 21.08
N GLU A 307 13.96 4.85 21.16
CA GLU A 307 13.47 3.65 20.48
C GLU A 307 13.39 3.88 18.97
N TYR A 308 12.98 5.07 18.52
CA TYR A 308 12.94 5.46 17.12
C TYR A 308 14.33 5.37 16.49
N ASP A 309 15.35 5.94 17.14
CA ASP A 309 16.72 5.95 16.63
C ASP A 309 17.42 4.58 16.73
N ASP A 310 16.90 3.66 17.55
CA ASP A 310 17.41 2.29 17.68
C ASP A 310 16.99 1.38 16.52
N ILE A 311 15.92 1.73 15.82
CA ILE A 311 15.50 0.98 14.63
C ILE A 311 16.38 1.37 13.44
N VAL A 312 16.76 0.40 12.63
CA VAL A 312 17.35 0.62 11.32
C VAL A 312 16.33 0.20 10.26
N THR A 313 15.92 1.15 9.43
CA THR A 313 15.10 0.92 8.25
C THR A 313 15.98 0.86 7.02
N MET A 314 15.84 -0.16 6.21
CA MET A 314 16.63 -0.33 4.99
C MET A 314 15.82 -1.00 3.88
N GLY A 315 16.19 -0.72 2.63
CA GLY A 315 15.63 -1.38 1.47
C GLY A 315 16.04 -2.86 1.37
N LEU A 316 15.49 -3.53 0.36
CA LEU A 316 15.73 -4.96 0.14
C LEU A 316 17.21 -5.27 -0.15
N PRO A 317 17.75 -6.40 0.34
CA PRO A 317 19.02 -6.92 -0.11
C PRO A 317 18.97 -7.33 -1.58
N LEU A 318 20.11 -7.63 -2.17
CA LEU A 318 20.21 -8.20 -3.51
C LEU A 318 19.63 -9.63 -3.53
N ASP A 319 19.20 -10.11 -4.67
CA ASP A 319 18.89 -11.53 -4.82
C ASP A 319 20.15 -12.40 -4.63
N ASN A 320 19.98 -13.72 -4.59
CA ASN A 320 21.12 -14.63 -4.38
C ASN A 320 22.12 -14.65 -5.56
N ALA A 321 21.77 -14.04 -6.70
CA ALA A 321 22.69 -13.85 -7.83
C ALA A 321 23.37 -12.47 -7.83
N GLY A 322 23.11 -11.64 -6.81
CA GLY A 322 23.69 -10.31 -6.66
C GLY A 322 22.98 -9.22 -7.49
N LYS A 323 21.75 -9.46 -7.93
CA LYS A 323 20.95 -8.46 -8.65
C LYS A 323 19.99 -7.74 -7.70
N GLN A 324 19.68 -6.49 -8.01
CA GLN A 324 18.67 -5.73 -7.26
C GLN A 324 17.29 -6.37 -7.41
N ILE A 325 16.63 -6.58 -6.29
CA ILE A 325 15.24 -7.04 -6.22
C ILE A 325 14.34 -5.83 -6.44
N PRO A 326 13.42 -5.86 -7.42
CA PRO A 326 12.44 -4.79 -7.57
C PRO A 326 11.44 -4.82 -6.41
N ALA A 327 11.21 -3.67 -5.78
CA ALA A 327 10.20 -3.56 -4.74
C ALA A 327 8.78 -3.67 -5.34
N GLN A 328 7.88 -4.35 -4.65
CA GLN A 328 6.49 -4.40 -5.04
C GLN A 328 5.78 -3.13 -4.58
N LEU A 329 5.47 -2.23 -5.51
CA LEU A 329 4.80 -0.97 -5.23
C LEU A 329 3.29 -1.19 -5.11
N ALA A 330 2.77 -1.13 -3.91
CA ALA A 330 1.34 -1.06 -3.68
C ALA A 330 0.88 0.39 -3.88
N VAL A 331 -0.18 0.58 -4.66
CA VAL A 331 -0.78 1.89 -4.92
C VAL A 331 -2.19 1.89 -4.36
N ILE A 332 -2.50 2.88 -3.56
CA ILE A 332 -3.71 2.95 -2.76
C ILE A 332 -4.42 4.27 -3.03
N GLY A 333 -5.73 4.23 -3.01
CA GLY A 333 -6.52 5.43 -3.13
C GLY A 333 -8.01 5.19 -2.96
N PRO A 334 -8.77 6.28 -2.81
CA PRO A 334 -10.21 6.22 -2.71
C PRO A 334 -10.87 5.87 -4.04
N PHE A 335 -12.01 5.21 -3.95
CA PHE A 335 -12.82 4.77 -5.06
C PHE A 335 -14.31 5.12 -4.86
N VAL A 336 -15.05 5.15 -5.96
CA VAL A 336 -16.47 5.51 -5.98
C VAL A 336 -17.26 4.29 -6.45
N PRO A 337 -18.14 3.71 -5.62
CA PRO A 337 -19.01 2.62 -6.03
C PRO A 337 -20.12 3.09 -6.97
N LYS A 338 -20.58 2.23 -7.88
CA LYS A 338 -21.85 2.45 -8.57
C LYS A 338 -22.98 2.38 -7.54
N GLY A 339 -23.86 3.37 -7.55
CA GLY A 339 -24.88 3.57 -6.51
C GLY A 339 -24.59 4.73 -5.56
N ALA A 340 -23.42 5.36 -5.65
CA ALA A 340 -23.12 6.63 -5.00
C ALA A 340 -24.18 7.68 -5.35
N LYS A 341 -24.64 8.43 -4.35
CA LYS A 341 -25.74 9.39 -4.52
C LYS A 341 -25.25 10.74 -5.06
N ASN A 342 -24.00 11.11 -4.74
CA ASN A 342 -23.38 12.37 -5.13
C ASN A 342 -22.08 12.12 -5.91
N VAL A 343 -22.19 11.59 -7.12
CA VAL A 343 -21.03 11.22 -7.98
C VAL A 343 -20.18 12.44 -8.32
N GLU A 344 -20.80 13.56 -8.68
CA GLU A 344 -20.05 14.76 -9.07
C GLU A 344 -19.30 15.36 -7.89
N GLY A 345 -19.92 15.43 -6.72
CA GLY A 345 -19.24 15.87 -5.50
C GLY A 345 -18.10 14.92 -5.09
N ALA A 346 -18.31 13.60 -5.23
CA ALA A 346 -17.25 12.61 -4.99
C ALA A 346 -16.07 12.83 -5.92
N LYS A 347 -16.29 12.97 -7.22
CA LYS A 347 -15.21 13.21 -8.19
C LYS A 347 -14.50 14.56 -7.94
N ASP A 348 -15.23 15.60 -7.58
CA ASP A 348 -14.65 16.91 -7.26
C ASP A 348 -13.73 16.80 -6.03
N PHE A 349 -14.20 16.15 -4.96
CA PHE A 349 -13.35 15.87 -3.80
C PHE A 349 -12.10 15.05 -4.16
N LEU A 350 -12.24 14.02 -4.99
CA LEU A 350 -11.08 13.21 -5.41
C LEU A 350 -10.10 14.01 -6.27
N LYS A 351 -10.57 14.88 -7.17
CA LYS A 351 -9.71 15.79 -7.94
C LYS A 351 -8.93 16.74 -7.05
N TYR A 352 -9.55 17.22 -5.97
CA TYR A 352 -8.86 18.03 -4.96
C TYR A 352 -7.82 17.22 -4.19
N LEU A 353 -8.21 16.05 -3.72
CA LEU A 353 -7.37 15.18 -2.87
C LEU A 353 -6.05 14.78 -3.56
N ILE A 354 -6.11 14.47 -4.87
CA ILE A 354 -4.92 14.05 -5.65
C ILE A 354 -4.07 15.21 -6.17
N GLN A 355 -4.37 16.46 -5.81
CA GLN A 355 -3.47 17.56 -6.17
C GLN A 355 -2.11 17.36 -5.48
N PRO A 356 -0.98 17.58 -6.18
CA PRO A 356 0.36 17.31 -5.63
C PRO A 356 0.59 17.94 -4.26
N LYS A 357 0.20 19.21 -4.09
CA LYS A 357 0.35 19.91 -2.81
C LYS A 357 -0.49 19.25 -1.70
N VAL A 358 -1.75 18.95 -1.95
CA VAL A 358 -2.68 18.36 -0.97
C VAL A 358 -2.20 16.98 -0.56
N THR A 359 -1.83 16.14 -1.55
CA THR A 359 -1.25 14.81 -1.31
C THR A 359 0.02 14.90 -0.46
N ASN A 360 0.95 15.79 -0.82
CA ASN A 360 2.22 15.93 -0.09
C ASN A 360 2.01 16.36 1.37
N GLU A 361 1.18 17.37 1.60
CA GLU A 361 0.88 17.87 2.94
C GLU A 361 0.22 16.79 3.82
N TYR A 362 -0.74 16.04 3.26
CA TYR A 362 -1.36 14.93 3.98
C TYR A 362 -0.36 13.83 4.36
N LEU A 363 0.49 13.41 3.43
CA LEU A 363 1.45 12.32 3.66
C LEU A 363 2.54 12.73 4.65
N LYS A 364 2.98 13.98 4.62
CA LYS A 364 3.91 14.55 5.61
C LYS A 364 3.27 14.67 6.99
N ALA A 365 2.00 15.05 7.07
CA ALA A 365 1.25 15.06 8.33
C ALA A 365 1.21 13.67 8.97
N GLY A 366 1.14 12.60 8.16
CA GLY A 366 1.27 11.21 8.60
C GLY A 366 2.71 10.74 8.83
N LEU A 367 3.66 11.66 9.05
CA LEU A 367 5.07 11.38 9.34
C LEU A 367 5.79 10.56 8.24
N GLY A 368 5.32 10.62 7.00
CA GLY A 368 5.91 9.87 5.89
C GLY A 368 5.65 8.36 5.93
N ARG A 369 4.72 7.89 6.78
CA ARG A 369 4.33 6.47 6.81
C ARG A 369 3.92 5.93 5.45
N TRP A 370 3.33 6.77 4.61
CA TRP A 370 2.98 6.48 3.23
C TRP A 370 3.78 7.36 2.28
N LEU A 371 4.15 6.82 1.14
CA LEU A 371 4.85 7.55 0.08
C LEU A 371 3.86 8.18 -0.90
N PRO A 372 4.21 9.30 -1.55
CA PRO A 372 3.43 9.82 -2.66
C PRO A 372 3.51 8.91 -3.89
N ALA A 373 2.45 8.87 -4.68
CA ALA A 373 2.47 8.19 -5.98
C ALA A 373 3.15 9.02 -7.08
N MET A 374 3.65 10.22 -6.73
CA MET A 374 4.20 11.25 -7.61
C MET A 374 5.69 11.48 -7.30
N PRO A 375 6.64 10.98 -8.11
CA PRO A 375 8.07 11.03 -7.81
C PRO A 375 8.64 12.46 -7.67
N ASP A 376 8.07 13.43 -8.37
CA ASP A 376 8.57 14.80 -8.31
C ASP A 376 8.31 15.47 -6.95
N LEU A 377 7.35 14.99 -6.16
CA LEU A 377 7.18 15.44 -4.78
C LEU A 377 8.37 15.04 -3.91
N VAL A 378 8.90 13.83 -4.14
CA VAL A 378 10.10 13.35 -3.41
C VAL A 378 11.35 14.15 -3.78
N LYS A 379 11.48 14.55 -5.05
CA LYS A 379 12.62 15.35 -5.52
C LYS A 379 12.55 16.81 -5.07
N SER A 380 11.34 17.37 -5.00
CA SER A 380 11.13 18.80 -4.72
C SER A 380 11.00 19.14 -3.24
N ASP A 381 10.59 18.18 -2.39
CA ASP A 381 10.46 18.39 -0.96
C ASP A 381 11.55 17.62 -0.18
N PRO A 382 12.45 18.34 0.50
CA PRO A 382 13.57 17.72 1.23
C PRO A 382 13.11 16.75 2.33
N PHE A 383 11.89 16.83 2.81
CA PHE A 383 11.34 15.90 3.81
C PHE A 383 11.56 14.43 3.44
N TRP A 384 11.38 14.06 2.17
CA TRP A 384 11.37 12.67 1.72
C TRP A 384 12.75 12.00 1.67
N LEU A 385 13.81 12.80 1.48
CA LEU A 385 15.18 12.27 1.35
C LEU A 385 16.14 12.95 2.35
N ASP A 386 15.62 13.55 3.43
CA ASP A 386 16.45 14.17 4.47
C ASP A 386 17.26 13.08 5.20
N PRO A 387 18.60 13.12 5.15
CA PRO A 387 19.43 12.16 5.87
C PRO A 387 19.30 12.25 7.41
N LYS A 388 18.65 13.30 7.92
CA LYS A 388 18.34 13.44 9.36
C LYS A 388 17.20 12.53 9.79
N ASP A 389 16.35 12.12 8.87
CA ASP A 389 15.35 11.07 9.08
C ASP A 389 15.68 9.87 8.17
N PRO A 390 16.55 8.95 8.64
CA PRO A 390 16.99 7.84 7.82
C PRO A 390 15.86 6.85 7.47
N HIS A 391 14.78 6.79 8.27
CA HIS A 391 13.65 5.89 8.05
C HIS A 391 12.86 6.33 6.83
N VAL A 392 12.39 7.58 6.83
CA VAL A 392 11.67 8.16 5.68
C VAL A 392 12.54 8.15 4.43
N ALA A 393 13.85 8.50 4.56
CA ALA A 393 14.76 8.56 3.41
C ALA A 393 15.03 7.18 2.78
N ALA A 394 15.23 6.13 3.59
CA ALA A 394 15.44 4.77 3.10
C ALA A 394 14.17 4.24 2.40
N TYR A 395 13.02 4.43 3.02
CA TYR A 395 11.74 4.02 2.51
C TYR A 395 11.34 4.73 1.21
N ALA A 396 11.53 6.05 1.13
CA ALA A 396 11.26 6.82 -0.09
C ALA A 396 12.21 6.44 -1.24
N ARG A 397 13.47 6.13 -0.95
CA ARG A 397 14.41 5.63 -1.95
C ARG A 397 13.95 4.33 -2.56
N GLU A 398 13.58 3.34 -1.73
CA GLU A 398 13.12 2.03 -2.18
C GLU A 398 11.85 2.12 -3.04
N GLY A 399 10.88 2.93 -2.64
CA GLY A 399 9.59 3.01 -3.33
C GLY A 399 9.58 3.87 -4.59
N LEU A 400 10.45 4.89 -4.68
CA LEU A 400 10.32 5.94 -5.69
C LEU A 400 11.61 6.23 -6.49
N VAL A 401 12.74 5.67 -6.07
CA VAL A 401 14.02 5.81 -6.77
C VAL A 401 14.47 4.47 -7.35
N ASP A 402 14.31 3.39 -6.58
CA ASP A 402 14.71 2.05 -6.98
C ASP A 402 13.67 1.38 -7.91
N PRO A 403 14.02 0.30 -8.62
CA PRO A 403 13.09 -0.40 -9.50
C PRO A 403 11.88 -0.95 -8.74
N THR A 404 10.68 -0.77 -9.31
CA THR A 404 9.42 -1.27 -8.74
C THR A 404 8.60 -2.08 -9.73
N VAL A 405 7.76 -2.97 -9.20
CA VAL A 405 6.78 -3.76 -9.94
C VAL A 405 5.39 -3.65 -9.28
N PRO A 406 4.29 -3.72 -10.05
CA PRO A 406 2.96 -3.71 -9.47
C PRO A 406 2.55 -5.08 -8.92
N ASN A 407 1.50 -5.10 -8.11
CA ASN A 407 0.88 -6.33 -7.60
C ASN A 407 0.08 -7.07 -8.69
N TYR A 408 0.02 -8.40 -8.65
CA TYR A 408 -0.67 -9.25 -9.63
C TYR A 408 -2.16 -8.97 -9.87
N PRO A 409 -2.98 -8.52 -8.89
CA PRO A 409 -4.39 -8.19 -9.13
C PRO A 409 -4.62 -7.16 -10.23
N VAL A 410 -3.62 -6.34 -10.51
CA VAL A 410 -3.60 -5.40 -11.63
C VAL A 410 -3.70 -6.12 -12.98
N PHE A 411 -3.01 -7.23 -13.14
CA PHE A 411 -2.98 -7.97 -14.39
C PHE A 411 -4.19 -8.89 -14.55
N ASN A 412 -4.59 -9.57 -13.46
CA ASN A 412 -5.76 -10.43 -13.44
C ASN A 412 -6.53 -10.29 -12.11
N PRO A 413 -7.81 -9.87 -12.12
CA PRO A 413 -8.59 -9.67 -10.90
C PRO A 413 -8.81 -10.95 -10.08
N GLY A 414 -8.66 -12.13 -10.69
CA GLY A 414 -8.71 -13.41 -9.98
C GLY A 414 -7.61 -13.52 -8.92
N TYR A 415 -6.48 -12.84 -9.09
CA TYR A 415 -5.43 -12.89 -8.08
C TYR A 415 -5.84 -12.19 -6.77
N SER A 416 -6.77 -11.23 -6.81
CA SER A 416 -7.35 -10.68 -5.58
C SER A 416 -8.21 -11.69 -4.80
N GLU A 417 -8.86 -12.64 -5.51
CA GLU A 417 -9.53 -13.77 -4.86
C GLU A 417 -8.51 -14.72 -4.21
N ALA A 418 -7.37 -14.96 -4.86
CA ALA A 418 -6.28 -15.76 -4.31
C ALA A 418 -5.71 -15.14 -3.03
N ASN A 419 -5.50 -13.82 -3.02
CA ASN A 419 -5.05 -13.07 -1.84
C ASN A 419 -6.09 -13.18 -0.70
N SER A 420 -7.37 -12.97 -1.00
CA SER A 420 -8.44 -13.03 0.00
C SER A 420 -8.63 -14.44 0.58
N GLN A 421 -8.34 -15.50 -0.20
CA GLN A 421 -8.33 -16.88 0.27
C GLN A 421 -7.03 -17.27 0.99
N GLN A 422 -6.07 -16.37 1.10
CA GLN A 422 -4.79 -16.60 1.78
C GLN A 422 -4.08 -17.88 1.32
N ILE A 423 -3.95 -18.04 0.00
CA ILE A 423 -3.44 -19.30 -0.58
C ILE A 423 -2.02 -19.57 -0.13
N TRP A 424 -1.18 -18.53 -0.02
CA TRP A 424 0.22 -18.69 0.41
C TRP A 424 0.31 -19.04 1.90
N GLY A 425 -0.38 -18.33 2.78
CA GLY A 425 -0.44 -18.67 4.20
C GLY A 425 -1.01 -20.07 4.44
N THR A 426 -1.97 -20.49 3.60
CA THR A 426 -2.51 -21.87 3.64
C THR A 426 -1.44 -22.88 3.23
N ALA A 427 -0.64 -22.61 2.20
CA ALA A 427 0.44 -23.49 1.77
C ALA A 427 1.55 -23.61 2.84
N GLU A 428 1.88 -22.50 3.51
CA GLU A 428 2.81 -22.50 4.65
C GLU A 428 2.26 -23.33 5.82
N ALA A 429 0.97 -23.16 6.15
CA ALA A 429 0.29 -23.94 7.19
C ALA A 429 0.25 -25.43 6.85
N ASP A 430 -0.01 -25.81 5.60
CA ASP A 430 0.04 -27.20 5.13
C ASP A 430 1.41 -27.83 5.38
N VAL A 431 2.51 -27.08 5.16
CA VAL A 431 3.87 -27.57 5.45
C VAL A 431 4.13 -27.63 6.95
N ILE A 432 3.73 -26.62 7.72
CA ILE A 432 4.08 -26.50 9.14
C ILE A 432 3.23 -27.41 10.01
N ARG A 433 1.92 -27.43 9.78
CA ARG A 433 0.94 -28.12 10.63
C ARG A 433 0.63 -29.54 10.15
N GLU A 434 0.44 -29.69 8.82
CA GLU A 434 0.02 -30.97 8.23
C GLU A 434 1.19 -31.84 7.78
N GLY A 435 2.42 -31.31 7.84
CA GLY A 435 3.64 -32.06 7.47
C GLY A 435 3.79 -32.30 5.97
N MET A 436 3.06 -31.54 5.14
CA MET A 436 3.19 -31.62 3.68
C MET A 436 4.61 -31.19 3.26
N THR A 437 5.13 -31.75 2.16
CA THR A 437 6.38 -31.25 1.60
C THR A 437 6.18 -29.87 0.96
N PRO A 438 7.17 -28.97 0.96
CA PRO A 438 7.07 -27.68 0.27
C PRO A 438 6.68 -27.83 -1.20
N GLN A 439 7.16 -28.87 -1.87
CA GLN A 439 6.80 -29.16 -3.26
C GLN A 439 5.29 -29.46 -3.42
N ALA A 440 4.75 -30.37 -2.58
CA ALA A 440 3.34 -30.74 -2.65
C ALA A 440 2.42 -29.57 -2.28
N ALA A 441 2.84 -28.73 -1.31
CA ALA A 441 2.12 -27.50 -0.94
C ALA A 441 2.14 -26.46 -2.08
N ALA A 442 3.27 -26.29 -2.76
CA ALA A 442 3.41 -25.44 -3.94
C ALA A 442 2.49 -25.88 -5.08
N GLU A 443 2.47 -27.17 -5.41
CA GLU A 443 1.60 -27.73 -6.46
C GLU A 443 0.11 -27.52 -6.12
N LYS A 444 -0.29 -27.74 -4.86
CA LYS A 444 -1.66 -27.49 -4.37
C LYS A 444 -2.03 -26.01 -4.49
N ALA A 445 -1.15 -25.10 -4.06
CA ALA A 445 -1.38 -23.66 -4.11
C ALA A 445 -1.49 -23.15 -5.57
N LEU A 446 -0.53 -23.51 -6.43
CA LEU A 446 -0.54 -23.13 -7.85
C LEU A 446 -1.77 -23.67 -8.58
N LYS A 447 -2.14 -24.94 -8.33
CA LYS A 447 -3.39 -25.51 -8.87
C LYS A 447 -4.61 -24.71 -8.44
N ARG A 448 -4.69 -24.29 -7.17
CA ARG A 448 -5.80 -23.47 -6.66
C ARG A 448 -5.83 -22.10 -7.32
N ILE A 449 -4.69 -21.44 -7.46
CA ILE A 449 -4.58 -20.17 -8.18
C ILE A 449 -5.07 -20.33 -9.61
N GLY A 450 -4.66 -21.38 -10.33
CA GLY A 450 -5.11 -21.66 -11.68
C GLY A 450 -6.63 -21.78 -11.78
N GLN A 451 -7.26 -22.53 -10.88
CA GLN A 451 -8.73 -22.65 -10.83
C GLN A 451 -9.44 -21.31 -10.61
N ILE A 452 -8.83 -20.41 -9.86
CA ILE A 452 -9.37 -19.06 -9.63
C ILE A 452 -9.21 -18.21 -10.88
N LEU A 453 -8.01 -18.15 -11.45
CA LEU A 453 -7.71 -17.28 -12.59
C LEU A 453 -8.53 -17.62 -13.83
N THR A 454 -8.91 -18.88 -14.03
CA THR A 454 -9.78 -19.30 -15.14
C THR A 454 -11.18 -18.69 -15.10
N LYS A 455 -11.65 -18.23 -13.93
CA LYS A 455 -12.93 -17.52 -13.80
C LYS A 455 -12.89 -16.09 -14.37
N TYR A 456 -11.70 -15.56 -14.61
CA TYR A 456 -11.45 -14.17 -15.03
C TYR A 456 -10.68 -14.10 -16.35
N PRO A 457 -11.29 -14.54 -17.47
CA PRO A 457 -10.63 -14.51 -18.77
C PRO A 457 -10.44 -13.07 -19.24
N ILE A 458 -9.18 -12.62 -19.34
CA ILE A 458 -8.83 -11.32 -19.91
C ILE A 458 -8.78 -11.48 -21.44
N VAL A 459 -9.67 -10.78 -22.13
CA VAL A 459 -9.66 -10.70 -23.59
C VAL A 459 -8.87 -9.46 -23.99
N GLN A 460 -7.75 -9.64 -24.67
CA GLN A 460 -7.05 -8.49 -25.27
C GLN A 460 -7.88 -7.97 -26.45
N SER A 461 -8.24 -6.69 -26.38
CA SER A 461 -8.83 -5.94 -27.51
C SER A 461 -7.74 -5.42 -28.42
#